data_5f994f44e15d990d77e4e59acaac4d8c
#
_entry.id   5f994f44e15d990d77e4e59acaac4d8c
#
_cell.length_a   1.000
_cell.length_b   1.000
_cell.length_c   1.000
_cell.angle_alpha   90.00
_cell.angle_beta   90.00
_cell.angle_gamma   90.00
#
_symmetry.space_group_name_H-M   'P 1'
#
loop_
_entity.id
_entity.type
_entity.pdbx_description
1 polymer ?
#
loop_
_entity_poly.entity_id
_entity_poly.type
_entity_poly.pdbx_seq_one_letter_code
_entity_poly.pdbx_strand_id
1 'polypeptide(L)'
;MKISMIAMPLQAATPSEYRRVFTEIEQDRPDAIVVSGSGELTPYRRLIVELAEKSRLPVMYTDRDFMDAGGLMAYAVDFGELGRRMADDVHQILNGAKPSDIPIYQATKFELVINLKAAATIGLTIPPSTLARADEVID
;
A
#
# COMPACT_ATOMS: atom_id res chain seq x y z
N MET A 1 -6.59 -2.10 22.39
CA MET A 1 -5.73 -3.11 21.73
C MET A 1 -4.29 -2.59 21.77
N LYS A 2 -3.32 -3.41 22.16
CA LYS A 2 -1.89 -3.05 22.15
C LYS A 2 -1.27 -3.66 20.90
N ILE A 3 -0.71 -2.83 20.01
CA ILE A 3 -0.02 -3.27 18.80
C ILE A 3 1.48 -3.10 19.04
N SER A 4 2.27 -4.13 18.73
CA SER A 4 3.73 -4.07 18.66
C SER A 4 4.14 -4.09 17.20
N MET A 5 5.02 -3.18 16.79
CA MET A 5 5.50 -3.09 15.42
C MET A 5 7.01 -3.35 15.39
N ILE A 6 7.42 -4.24 14.49
CA ILE A 6 8.83 -4.56 14.23
C ILE A 6 9.12 -4.06 12.82
N ALA A 7 10.10 -3.16 12.68
CA ALA A 7 10.54 -2.68 11.38
C ALA A 7 11.58 -3.64 10.78
N MET A 8 11.40 -4.02 9.53
CA MET A 8 12.35 -4.83 8.76
C MET A 8 12.87 -4.00 7.57
N PRO A 9 13.95 -3.23 7.78
CA PRO A 9 14.51 -2.40 6.73
C PRO A 9 15.15 -3.25 5.64
N LEU A 10 14.91 -2.88 4.39
CA LEU A 10 15.61 -3.45 3.24
C LEU A 10 17.02 -2.84 3.13
N GLN A 11 18.01 -3.67 2.86
CA GLN A 11 19.38 -3.23 2.59
C GLN A 11 19.56 -2.83 1.12
N ALA A 12 18.77 -3.42 0.22
CA ALA A 12 18.77 -3.14 -1.20
C ALA A 12 17.42 -3.50 -1.83
N ALA A 13 17.04 -2.82 -2.90
CA ALA A 13 15.84 -3.15 -3.67
C ALA A 13 16.15 -4.28 -4.68
N THR A 14 16.32 -5.50 -4.19
CA THR A 14 16.64 -6.68 -5.01
C THR A 14 15.74 -7.88 -4.70
N PRO A 15 15.48 -8.77 -5.68
CA PRO A 15 14.69 -9.98 -5.44
C PRO A 15 15.22 -10.88 -4.34
N SER A 16 16.54 -10.96 -4.17
CA SER A 16 17.17 -11.75 -3.12
C SER A 16 16.88 -11.17 -1.74
N GLU A 17 16.93 -9.85 -1.62
CA GLU A 17 16.66 -9.17 -0.37
C GLU A 17 15.18 -9.31 0.06
N TYR A 18 14.23 -9.19 -0.88
CA TYR A 18 12.83 -9.44 -0.57
C TYR A 18 12.60 -10.87 -0.05
N ARG A 19 13.21 -11.88 -0.68
CA ARG A 19 13.12 -13.27 -0.22
C ARG A 19 13.73 -13.46 1.16
N ARG A 20 14.87 -12.82 1.43
CA ARG A 20 15.52 -12.85 2.75
C ARG A 20 14.58 -12.30 3.83
N VAL A 21 14.03 -11.09 3.61
CA VAL A 21 13.13 -10.44 4.57
C VAL A 21 11.87 -11.28 4.80
N PHE A 22 11.25 -11.84 3.76
CA PHE A 22 10.10 -12.72 3.93
C PHE A 22 10.43 -14.01 4.68
N THR A 23 11.65 -14.57 4.52
CA THR A 23 12.10 -15.70 5.31
C THR A 23 12.22 -15.35 6.80
N GLU A 24 12.70 -14.16 7.13
CA GLU A 24 12.77 -13.68 8.52
C GLU A 24 11.35 -13.44 9.09
N ILE A 25 10.45 -12.85 8.30
CA ILE A 25 9.04 -12.67 8.68
C ILE A 25 8.37 -14.02 9.02
N GLU A 26 8.62 -15.06 8.21
CA GLU A 26 8.08 -16.40 8.46
C GLU A 26 8.62 -17.02 9.77
N GLN A 27 9.85 -16.70 10.17
CA GLN A 27 10.44 -17.14 11.44
C GLN A 27 9.84 -16.42 12.64
N ASP A 28 9.63 -15.10 12.51
CA ASP A 28 9.10 -14.24 13.59
C ASP A 28 7.59 -14.42 13.79
N ARG A 29 6.87 -14.94 12.79
CA ARG A 29 5.42 -15.21 12.78
C ARG A 29 4.58 -14.03 13.28
N PRO A 30 4.65 -12.85 12.66
CA PRO A 30 3.78 -11.74 13.01
C PRO A 30 2.32 -12.06 12.66
N ASP A 31 1.38 -11.33 13.28
CA ASP A 31 -0.06 -11.46 12.95
C ASP A 31 -0.42 -10.85 11.59
N ALA A 32 0.34 -9.85 11.14
CA ALA A 32 0.13 -9.16 9.87
C ALA A 32 1.39 -8.41 9.42
N ILE A 33 1.40 -8.02 8.14
CA ILE A 33 2.47 -7.25 7.52
C ILE A 33 1.91 -5.92 7.01
N VAL A 34 2.69 -4.84 7.16
CA VAL A 34 2.48 -3.58 6.44
C VAL A 34 3.65 -3.34 5.51
N VAL A 35 3.38 -3.27 4.22
CA VAL A 35 4.36 -2.90 3.20
C VAL A 35 4.23 -1.41 2.94
N SER A 36 5.22 -0.62 3.41
CA SER A 36 5.25 0.81 3.19
C SER A 36 5.63 1.11 1.74
N GLY A 37 4.88 2.00 1.08
CA GLY A 37 5.16 2.39 -0.30
C GLY A 37 6.49 3.15 -0.41
N SER A 38 7.33 2.70 -1.33
CA SER A 38 8.44 3.48 -1.85
C SER A 38 8.58 3.18 -3.34
N GLY A 39 9.04 4.15 -4.13
CA GLY A 39 9.25 3.94 -5.56
C GLY A 39 10.18 2.78 -5.91
N GLU A 40 11.00 2.33 -4.97
CA GLU A 40 11.90 1.19 -5.12
C GLU A 40 11.18 -0.16 -5.04
N LEU A 41 10.02 -0.23 -4.37
CA LEU A 41 9.23 -1.46 -4.21
C LEU A 41 8.31 -1.72 -5.41
N THR A 42 7.80 -0.67 -6.04
CA THR A 42 6.81 -0.77 -7.12
C THR A 42 7.25 -1.65 -8.29
N PRO A 43 8.51 -1.64 -8.77
CA PRO A 43 8.97 -2.55 -9.83
C PRO A 43 8.89 -4.03 -9.43
N TYR A 44 8.95 -4.33 -8.13
CA TYR A 44 8.94 -5.68 -7.58
C TYR A 44 7.59 -6.09 -6.97
N ARG A 45 6.53 -5.30 -7.17
CA ARG A 45 5.22 -5.53 -6.54
C ARG A 45 4.66 -6.94 -6.75
N ARG A 46 4.85 -7.53 -7.93
CA ARG A 46 4.41 -8.91 -8.21
C ARG A 46 5.14 -9.93 -7.35
N LEU A 47 6.46 -9.81 -7.23
CA LEU A 47 7.26 -10.68 -6.37
C LEU A 47 6.88 -10.54 -4.90
N ILE A 48 6.69 -9.30 -4.43
CA ILE A 48 6.32 -9.01 -3.04
C ILE A 48 4.95 -9.60 -2.72
N VAL A 49 3.96 -9.44 -3.62
CA VAL A 49 2.62 -10.03 -3.46
C VAL A 49 2.68 -11.56 -3.47
N GLU A 50 3.46 -12.18 -4.36
CA GLU A 50 3.66 -13.63 -4.38
C GLU A 50 4.27 -14.17 -3.07
N LEU A 51 5.28 -13.48 -2.52
CA LEU A 51 5.89 -13.85 -1.25
C LEU A 51 4.91 -13.68 -0.08
N ALA A 52 4.13 -12.60 -0.09
CA ALA A 52 3.08 -12.34 0.89
C ALA A 52 2.01 -13.44 0.89
N GLU A 53 1.52 -13.83 -0.29
CA GLU A 53 0.56 -14.92 -0.45
C GLU A 53 1.11 -16.25 0.08
N LYS A 54 2.37 -16.58 -0.24
CA LYS A 54 3.03 -17.79 0.25
C LYS A 54 3.16 -17.83 1.77
N SER A 55 3.42 -16.69 2.41
CA SER A 55 3.51 -16.59 3.86
C SER A 55 2.16 -16.78 4.56
N ARG A 56 1.03 -16.68 3.82
CA ARG A 56 -0.35 -16.71 4.32
C ARG A 56 -0.64 -15.70 5.43
N LEU A 57 0.12 -14.62 5.47
CA LEU A 57 -0.11 -13.54 6.42
C LEU A 57 -0.98 -12.45 5.80
N PRO A 58 -1.87 -11.82 6.58
CA PRO A 58 -2.57 -10.63 6.13
C PRO A 58 -1.56 -9.51 5.83
N VAL A 59 -1.67 -8.90 4.65
CA VAL A 59 -0.79 -7.79 4.24
C VAL A 59 -1.60 -6.58 3.87
N MET A 60 -1.23 -5.43 4.42
CA MET A 60 -1.71 -4.11 3.99
C MET A 60 -0.61 -3.37 3.24
N TYR A 61 -0.93 -2.87 2.08
CA TYR A 61 -0.06 -2.04 1.26
C TYR A 61 -0.43 -0.56 1.41
N THR A 62 0.55 0.32 1.35
CA THR A 62 0.29 1.77 1.36
C THR A 62 0.30 2.38 -0.06
N ASP A 63 0.35 1.52 -1.08
CA ASP A 63 0.32 1.88 -2.49
C ASP A 63 -0.68 0.98 -3.24
N ARG A 64 -1.56 1.61 -4.03
CA ARG A 64 -2.60 0.93 -4.81
C ARG A 64 -2.04 0.00 -5.89
N ASP A 65 -0.86 0.26 -6.42
CA ASP A 65 -0.23 -0.54 -7.49
C ASP A 65 -0.06 -2.03 -7.10
N PHE A 66 -0.01 -2.32 -5.79
CA PHE A 66 0.03 -3.70 -5.30
C PHE A 66 -1.29 -4.44 -5.49
N MET A 67 -2.42 -3.74 -5.56
CA MET A 67 -3.73 -4.35 -5.79
C MET A 67 -3.83 -4.91 -7.22
N ASP A 68 -3.25 -4.22 -8.20
CA ASP A 68 -3.15 -4.69 -9.60
C ASP A 68 -2.29 -5.96 -9.73
N ALA A 69 -1.40 -6.17 -8.77
CA ALA A 69 -0.59 -7.40 -8.68
C ALA A 69 -1.27 -8.53 -7.91
N GLY A 70 -2.50 -8.33 -7.41
CA GLY A 70 -3.25 -9.30 -6.63
C GLY A 70 -3.10 -9.16 -5.12
N GLY A 71 -2.63 -8.02 -4.63
CA GLY A 71 -2.47 -7.74 -3.19
C GLY A 71 -3.78 -7.88 -2.42
N LEU A 72 -3.69 -8.16 -1.12
CA LEU A 72 -4.84 -8.40 -0.25
C LEU A 72 -5.63 -7.12 0.07
N MET A 73 -4.94 -6.08 0.50
CA MET A 73 -5.57 -4.86 0.99
C MET A 73 -4.64 -3.67 0.80
N ALA A 74 -5.16 -2.54 0.34
CA ALA A 74 -4.42 -1.29 0.30
C ALA A 74 -5.15 -0.19 1.06
N TYR A 75 -4.40 0.62 1.78
CA TYR A 75 -4.85 1.90 2.30
C TYR A 75 -3.89 2.97 1.77
N ALA A 76 -4.29 3.59 0.68
CA ALA A 76 -3.42 4.42 -0.16
C ALA A 76 -4.00 5.81 -0.38
N VAL A 77 -3.14 6.76 -0.70
CA VAL A 77 -3.55 8.11 -1.10
C VAL A 77 -4.31 8.04 -2.43
N ASP A 78 -5.41 8.79 -2.54
CA ASP A 78 -6.10 9.03 -3.82
C ASP A 78 -5.21 9.88 -4.75
N PHE A 79 -4.45 9.20 -5.61
CA PHE A 79 -3.58 9.86 -6.59
C PHE A 79 -4.36 10.66 -7.64
N GLY A 80 -5.62 10.34 -7.89
CA GLY A 80 -6.47 11.11 -8.80
C GLY A 80 -6.77 12.50 -8.24
N GLU A 81 -7.05 12.61 -6.93
CA GLU A 81 -7.21 13.91 -6.26
C GLU A 81 -5.90 14.68 -6.22
N LEU A 82 -4.80 14.02 -5.85
CA LEU A 82 -3.48 14.63 -5.81
C LEU A 82 -3.07 15.19 -7.18
N GLY A 83 -3.30 14.42 -8.26
CA GLY A 83 -3.02 14.84 -9.63
C GLY A 83 -3.82 16.06 -10.05
N ARG A 84 -5.13 16.14 -9.71
CA ARG A 84 -5.95 17.32 -9.96
C ARG A 84 -5.42 18.54 -9.23
N ARG A 85 -5.04 18.38 -7.96
CA ARG A 85 -4.46 19.46 -7.16
C ARG A 85 -3.16 19.98 -7.76
N MET A 86 -2.26 19.06 -8.16
CA MET A 86 -1.01 19.46 -8.84
C MET A 86 -1.26 20.22 -10.14
N ALA A 87 -2.27 19.82 -10.93
CA ALA A 87 -2.65 20.54 -12.15
C ALA A 87 -3.17 21.95 -11.84
N ASP A 88 -3.94 22.13 -10.77
CA ASP A 88 -4.42 23.44 -10.32
C ASP A 88 -3.27 24.35 -9.89
N ASP A 89 -2.29 23.80 -9.17
CA ASP A 89 -1.10 24.55 -8.74
C ASP A 89 -0.26 24.99 -9.94
N VAL A 90 -0.04 24.10 -10.93
CA VAL A 90 0.62 24.45 -12.19
C VAL A 90 -0.15 25.54 -12.94
N HIS A 91 -1.48 25.44 -13.02
CA HIS A 91 -2.32 26.45 -13.65
C HIS A 91 -2.16 27.82 -12.99
N GLN A 92 -2.17 27.89 -11.66
CA GLN A 92 -1.94 29.13 -10.91
C GLN A 92 -0.57 29.75 -11.23
N ILE A 93 0.49 28.94 -11.26
CA ILE A 93 1.85 29.40 -11.57
C ILE A 93 1.93 29.97 -13.00
N LEU A 94 1.33 29.27 -13.96
CA LEU A 94 1.27 29.74 -15.36
C LEU A 94 0.51 31.05 -15.52
N ASN A 95 -0.42 31.35 -14.60
CA ASN A 95 -1.16 32.61 -14.56
C ASN A 95 -0.50 33.69 -13.67
N GLY A 96 0.75 33.48 -13.25
CA GLY A 96 1.57 34.47 -12.56
C GLY A 96 1.61 34.38 -11.04
N ALA A 97 1.00 33.36 -10.43
CA ALA A 97 1.16 33.10 -9.00
C ALA A 97 2.61 32.71 -8.72
N LYS A 98 3.15 33.18 -7.58
CA LYS A 98 4.48 32.74 -7.15
C LYS A 98 4.36 31.38 -6.46
N PRO A 99 5.25 30.40 -6.72
CA PRO A 99 5.24 29.10 -6.03
C PRO A 99 5.28 29.23 -4.50
N SER A 100 5.93 30.27 -3.97
CA SER A 100 5.99 30.56 -2.53
C SER A 100 4.64 30.92 -1.91
N ASP A 101 3.68 31.36 -2.71
CA ASP A 101 2.37 31.83 -2.26
C ASP A 101 1.31 30.69 -2.33
N ILE A 102 1.68 29.57 -2.96
CA ILE A 102 0.83 28.38 -3.06
C ILE A 102 1.00 27.55 -1.77
N PRO A 103 -0.08 27.31 -1.01
CA PRO A 103 -0.01 26.51 0.21
C PRO A 103 0.44 25.07 -0.09
N ILE A 104 1.33 24.52 0.75
CA ILE A 104 1.70 23.11 0.68
C ILE A 104 0.47 22.27 0.97
N TYR A 105 0.09 21.44 0.01
CA TYR A 105 -1.01 20.52 0.15
C TYR A 105 -0.54 19.19 0.75
N GLN A 106 -1.17 18.77 1.82
CA GLN A 106 -1.03 17.43 2.35
C GLN A 106 -2.26 16.61 1.96
N ALA A 107 -2.06 15.46 1.33
CA ALA A 107 -3.15 14.59 0.97
C ALA A 107 -3.95 14.16 2.21
N THR A 108 -5.26 14.34 2.16
CA THR A 108 -6.19 13.97 3.24
C THR A 108 -7.15 12.88 2.85
N LYS A 109 -7.26 12.59 1.54
CA LYS A 109 -8.11 11.54 1.02
C LYS A 109 -7.30 10.26 0.80
N PHE A 110 -7.76 9.21 1.44
CA PHE A 110 -7.21 7.86 1.32
C PHE A 110 -8.31 6.92 0.87
N GLU A 111 -7.94 5.89 0.13
CA GLU A 111 -8.82 4.84 -0.34
C GLU A 111 -8.46 3.51 0.31
N LEU A 112 -9.47 2.81 0.83
CA LEU A 112 -9.37 1.44 1.31
C LEU A 112 -9.85 0.50 0.21
N VAL A 113 -8.93 -0.28 -0.35
CA VAL A 113 -9.23 -1.29 -1.37
C VAL A 113 -9.00 -2.68 -0.77
N ILE A 114 -9.94 -3.61 -0.98
CA ILE A 114 -9.90 -4.97 -0.44
C ILE A 114 -10.11 -5.98 -1.56
N ASN A 115 -9.24 -7.00 -1.63
CA ASN A 115 -9.33 -8.10 -2.59
C ASN A 115 -9.81 -9.37 -1.89
N LEU A 116 -11.06 -9.79 -2.18
CA LEU A 116 -11.67 -10.96 -1.58
C LEU A 116 -11.08 -12.27 -2.09
N LYS A 117 -10.60 -12.32 -3.34
CA LYS A 117 -9.87 -13.50 -3.87
C LYS A 117 -8.58 -13.74 -3.09
N ALA A 118 -7.79 -12.69 -2.88
CA ALA A 118 -6.57 -12.78 -2.09
C ALA A 118 -6.86 -13.19 -0.64
N ALA A 119 -7.94 -12.64 -0.04
CA ALA A 119 -8.37 -13.03 1.30
C ALA A 119 -8.72 -14.53 1.36
N ALA A 120 -9.49 -15.03 0.39
CA ALA A 120 -9.86 -16.44 0.31
C ALA A 120 -8.64 -17.37 0.15
N THR A 121 -7.64 -16.97 -0.65
CA THR A 121 -6.40 -17.75 -0.87
C THR A 121 -5.63 -18.01 0.42
N ILE A 122 -5.59 -17.03 1.32
CA ILE A 122 -4.92 -17.17 2.63
C ILE A 122 -5.86 -17.68 3.75
N GLY A 123 -7.13 -17.94 3.43
CA GLY A 123 -8.13 -18.39 4.40
C GLY A 123 -8.63 -17.30 5.34
N LEU A 124 -8.50 -16.03 4.96
CA LEU A 124 -8.92 -14.88 5.76
C LEU A 124 -10.37 -14.50 5.44
N THR A 125 -11.19 -14.36 6.48
CA THR A 125 -12.54 -13.79 6.36
C THR A 125 -12.48 -12.31 6.75
N ILE A 126 -12.85 -11.43 5.81
CA ILE A 126 -12.91 -10.00 6.07
C ILE A 126 -14.22 -9.66 6.80
N PRO A 127 -14.18 -9.01 7.97
CA PRO A 127 -15.39 -8.67 8.71
C PRO A 127 -16.31 -7.73 7.90
N PRO A 128 -17.65 -7.90 7.99
CA PRO A 128 -18.60 -7.02 7.29
C PRO A 128 -18.42 -5.53 7.62
N SER A 129 -18.04 -5.21 8.85
CA SER A 129 -17.74 -3.83 9.27
C SER A 129 -16.52 -3.23 8.58
N THR A 130 -15.56 -4.06 8.16
CA THR A 130 -14.38 -3.63 7.40
C THR A 130 -14.76 -3.45 5.93
N LEU A 131 -15.51 -4.39 5.36
CA LEU A 131 -16.02 -4.28 3.97
C LEU A 131 -16.91 -3.04 3.78
N ALA A 132 -17.75 -2.72 4.76
CA ALA A 132 -18.61 -1.52 4.70
C ALA A 132 -17.82 -0.18 4.70
N ARG A 133 -16.53 -0.23 5.03
CA ARG A 133 -15.63 0.94 5.01
C ARG A 133 -14.72 0.97 3.79
N ALA A 134 -14.74 -0.08 2.98
CA ALA A 134 -13.94 -0.13 1.76
C ALA A 134 -14.52 0.81 0.71
N ASP A 135 -13.67 1.55 0.04
CA ASP A 135 -14.01 2.38 -1.11
C ASP A 135 -14.14 1.51 -2.37
N GLU A 136 -13.40 0.40 -2.42
CA GLU A 136 -13.45 -0.58 -3.49
C GLU A 136 -13.24 -2.01 -2.95
N VAL A 137 -14.03 -2.95 -3.49
CA VAL A 137 -13.90 -4.38 -3.22
C VAL A 137 -13.67 -5.10 -4.55
N ILE A 138 -12.59 -5.86 -4.64
CA ILE A 138 -12.22 -6.69 -5.81
C ILE A 138 -12.64 -8.12 -5.52
N ASP A 139 -13.52 -8.67 -6.40
CA ASP A 139 -14.05 -10.04 -6.37
C ASP A 139 -13.29 -10.99 -7.30
#